data_b665133e7ecc13570ee3cfec2b5c15a0
#
_entry.id   b665133e7ecc13570ee3cfec2b5c15a0
#
_cell.length_a   1.000
_cell.length_b   1.000
_cell.length_c   1.000
_cell.angle_alpha   90.00
_cell.angle_beta   90.00
_cell.angle_gamma   90.00
#
_symmetry.space_group_name_H-M   'P 1'
#
loop_
_entity.id
_entity.type
_entity.pdbx_description
1 polymer ?
#
loop_
_entity_poly.entity_id
_entity_poly.type
_entity_poly.pdbx_seq_one_letter_code
_entity_poly.pdbx_strand_id
1 'polypeptide(L)'
;MKIYAIADLHLSFDERIDKPMDVFGPGWGDHAERVKAAWTELVTDDDIVIIAGDISWGLKLDEAMADLDWIHELPGQKVLLRGNHDLWWCRIQHLRTLYDDMHFLQNDCYYVEAL
;
A
#
# COMPACT_ATOMS: atom_id res chain seq x y z
N MET A 1 -14.70 13.97 -5.66
CA MET A 1 -13.89 12.74 -5.47
C MET A 1 -12.95 12.52 -6.63
N LYS A 2 -11.70 12.20 -6.36
CA LYS A 2 -10.71 11.86 -7.38
C LYS A 2 -10.19 10.45 -7.14
N ILE A 3 -9.70 9.82 -8.20
CA ILE A 3 -9.09 8.49 -8.12
C ILE A 3 -7.65 8.61 -8.57
N TYR A 4 -6.75 8.16 -7.70
CA TYR A 4 -5.31 8.13 -7.97
C TYR A 4 -4.85 6.68 -8.04
N ALA A 5 -3.74 6.43 -8.71
CA ALA A 5 -3.13 5.11 -8.75
C ALA A 5 -1.63 5.23 -8.53
N ILE A 6 -1.09 4.27 -7.80
CA ILE A 6 0.35 4.15 -7.57
C ILE A 6 0.69 2.67 -7.50
N ALA A 7 1.92 2.32 -7.82
CA ALA A 7 2.39 0.95 -7.74
C ALA A 7 3.83 0.91 -7.22
N ASP A 8 4.28 -0.28 -6.84
CA ASP A 8 5.68 -0.54 -6.51
C ASP A 8 6.18 0.31 -5.35
N LEU A 9 5.40 0.36 -4.26
CA LEU A 9 5.82 1.08 -3.05
C LEU A 9 7.05 0.45 -2.40
N HIS A 10 7.16 -0.87 -2.45
CA HIS A 10 8.30 -1.64 -1.93
C HIS A 10 8.71 -1.18 -0.52
N LEU A 11 7.73 -1.12 0.38
CA LEU A 11 7.96 -0.68 1.76
C LEU A 11 8.70 -1.75 2.55
N SER A 12 9.47 -1.32 3.54
CA SER A 12 10.28 -2.21 4.36
C SER A 12 10.51 -1.62 5.76
N PHE A 13 9.44 -1.17 6.41
CA PHE A 13 9.56 -0.51 7.72
C PHE A 13 9.88 -1.45 8.87
N ASP A 14 9.47 -2.72 8.78
CA ASP A 14 9.77 -3.70 9.83
C ASP A 14 11.25 -4.05 9.78
N GLU A 15 11.90 -4.09 10.95
CA GLU A 15 13.33 -4.39 11.06
C GLU A 15 13.72 -5.76 10.51
N ARG A 16 12.78 -6.70 10.49
CA ARG A 16 13.03 -8.04 9.97
C ARG A 16 13.14 -8.08 8.46
N ILE A 17 12.70 -7.02 7.76
CA ILE A 17 12.81 -6.92 6.31
C ILE A 17 14.17 -6.37 5.95
N ASP A 18 14.98 -7.17 5.26
CA ASP A 18 16.34 -6.78 4.87
C ASP A 18 16.41 -6.46 3.38
N LYS A 19 15.59 -5.49 2.95
CA LYS A 19 15.54 -5.07 1.54
C LYS A 19 15.22 -3.59 1.40
N PRO A 20 16.07 -2.70 1.96
CA PRO A 20 15.83 -1.27 1.78
C PRO A 20 16.04 -0.86 0.32
N MET A 21 15.09 -0.13 -0.24
CA MET A 21 15.14 0.24 -1.66
C MET A 21 16.24 1.25 -1.97
N ASP A 22 16.72 1.99 -1.01
CA ASP A 22 17.79 2.97 -1.22
C ASP A 22 19.10 2.34 -1.71
N VAL A 23 19.32 1.03 -1.46
CA VAL A 23 20.50 0.32 -1.99
C VAL A 23 20.44 0.13 -3.50
N PHE A 24 19.29 0.32 -4.13
CA PHE A 24 19.12 0.15 -5.58
C PHE A 24 19.43 1.41 -6.38
N GLY A 25 19.88 2.48 -5.72
CA GLY A 25 20.34 3.67 -6.37
C GLY A 25 19.76 4.96 -5.79
N PRO A 26 20.28 6.12 -6.20
CA PRO A 26 19.87 7.41 -5.62
C PRO A 26 18.40 7.76 -5.88
N GLY A 27 17.77 7.16 -6.91
CA GLY A 27 16.35 7.38 -7.19
C GLY A 27 15.42 6.79 -6.14
N TRP A 28 15.91 5.87 -5.30
CA TRP A 28 15.13 5.19 -4.26
C TRP A 28 15.41 5.71 -2.85
N GLY A 29 16.37 6.64 -2.70
CA GLY A 29 16.64 7.26 -1.41
C GLY A 29 15.42 8.02 -0.91
N ASP A 30 15.03 7.76 0.34
CA ASP A 30 13.86 8.38 0.99
C ASP A 30 12.57 8.24 0.19
N HIS A 31 12.42 7.16 -0.57
CA HIS A 31 11.25 6.99 -1.44
C HIS A 31 9.92 7.04 -0.69
N ALA A 32 9.86 6.44 0.50
CA ALA A 32 8.63 6.44 1.30
C ALA A 32 8.24 7.87 1.72
N GLU A 33 9.21 8.66 2.16
CA GLU A 33 8.96 10.05 2.55
C GLU A 33 8.49 10.90 1.37
N ARG A 34 9.05 10.70 0.19
CA ARG A 34 8.63 11.41 -1.02
C ARG A 34 7.21 11.02 -1.43
N VAL A 35 6.88 9.74 -1.34
CA VAL A 35 5.52 9.25 -1.62
C VAL A 35 4.54 9.86 -0.63
N LYS A 36 4.88 9.85 0.65
CA LYS A 36 4.02 10.41 1.70
C LYS A 36 3.77 11.90 1.48
N ALA A 37 4.80 12.66 1.12
CA ALA A 37 4.67 14.10 0.87
C ALA A 37 3.71 14.37 -0.29
N ALA A 38 3.88 13.67 -1.42
CA ALA A 38 3.01 13.83 -2.57
C ALA A 38 1.58 13.39 -2.28
N TRP A 39 1.43 12.25 -1.59
CA TRP A 39 0.12 11.72 -1.22
C TRP A 39 -0.64 12.69 -0.33
N THR A 40 0.01 13.20 0.72
CA THR A 40 -0.62 14.12 1.66
C THR A 40 -1.01 15.43 0.99
N GLU A 41 -0.24 15.89 0.01
CA GLU A 41 -0.54 17.11 -0.73
C GLU A 41 -1.74 16.94 -1.67
N LEU A 42 -1.85 15.80 -2.34
CA LEU A 42 -2.81 15.58 -3.44
C LEU A 42 -4.12 14.95 -2.99
N VAL A 43 -4.07 14.00 -2.05
CA VAL A 43 -5.19 13.13 -1.72
C VAL A 43 -5.94 13.67 -0.51
N THR A 44 -7.28 13.71 -0.61
CA THR A 44 -8.16 14.06 0.53
C THR A 44 -8.87 12.79 1.03
N ASP A 45 -9.54 12.90 2.17
CA ASP A 45 -10.27 11.78 2.76
C ASP A 45 -11.41 11.27 1.86
N ASP A 46 -11.89 12.09 0.94
CA ASP A 46 -12.96 11.71 0.01
C ASP A 46 -12.44 11.04 -1.27
N ASP A 47 -11.14 10.94 -1.43
CA ASP A 47 -10.52 10.39 -2.63
C ASP A 47 -10.24 8.90 -2.48
N ILE A 48 -9.92 8.25 -3.59
CA ILE A 48 -9.57 6.83 -3.66
C ILE A 48 -8.17 6.69 -4.23
N VAL A 49 -7.35 5.85 -3.62
CA VAL A 49 -6.01 5.53 -4.13
C VAL A 49 -5.93 4.03 -4.42
N ILE A 50 -5.67 3.69 -5.66
CA ILE A 50 -5.44 2.31 -6.09
C ILE A 50 -3.95 2.02 -5.94
N ILE A 51 -3.62 0.99 -5.17
CA ILE A 51 -2.24 0.55 -4.98
C ILE A 51 -2.07 -0.76 -5.73
N ALA A 52 -1.38 -0.68 -6.86
CA ALA A 52 -1.38 -1.72 -7.89
C ALA A 52 -0.26 -2.77 -7.70
N GLY A 53 -0.02 -3.18 -6.45
CA GLY A 53 0.88 -4.28 -6.17
C GLY A 53 2.30 -3.88 -5.76
N ASP A 54 3.08 -4.87 -5.36
CA ASP A 54 4.44 -4.74 -4.84
C ASP A 54 4.50 -3.71 -3.70
N ILE A 55 3.68 -3.96 -2.70
CA ILE A 55 3.42 -3.02 -1.60
C ILE A 55 4.51 -3.11 -0.53
N SER A 56 4.86 -4.33 -0.13
CA SER A 56 5.78 -4.57 0.98
C SER A 56 6.72 -5.72 0.66
N TRP A 57 7.96 -5.63 1.13
CA TRP A 57 8.95 -6.71 1.05
C TRP A 57 8.78 -7.75 2.16
N GLY A 58 7.79 -7.61 3.04
CA GLY A 58 7.53 -8.60 4.09
C GLY A 58 7.29 -9.98 3.49
N LEU A 59 7.82 -11.02 4.15
CA LEU A 59 7.62 -12.40 3.72
C LEU A 59 6.36 -13.00 4.34
N LYS A 60 5.96 -12.47 5.49
CA LYS A 60 4.76 -12.88 6.22
C LYS A 60 3.95 -11.64 6.58
N LEU A 61 2.67 -11.82 6.85
CA LEU A 61 1.79 -10.70 7.18
C LEU A 61 2.29 -9.88 8.37
N ASP A 62 2.79 -10.52 9.41
CA ASP A 62 3.29 -9.79 10.58
C ASP A 62 4.45 -8.86 10.25
N GLU A 63 5.27 -9.20 9.26
CA GLU A 63 6.34 -8.33 8.79
C GLU A 63 5.82 -7.16 7.95
N ALA A 64 4.70 -7.36 7.25
CA ALA A 64 4.12 -6.33 6.41
C ALA A 64 3.23 -5.35 7.18
N MET A 65 2.87 -5.66 8.43
CA MET A 65 1.91 -4.84 9.18
C MET A 65 2.38 -3.40 9.39
N ALA A 66 3.66 -3.17 9.63
CA ALA A 66 4.19 -1.81 9.76
C ALA A 66 3.98 -1.00 8.46
N ASP A 67 4.15 -1.66 7.32
CA ASP A 67 3.95 -1.04 6.02
C ASP A 67 2.48 -0.74 5.76
N LEU A 68 1.59 -1.68 6.11
CA LEU A 68 0.15 -1.50 5.97
C LEU A 68 -0.37 -0.40 6.90
N ASP A 69 0.13 -0.33 8.14
CA ASP A 69 -0.24 0.73 9.08
C ASP A 69 0.17 2.10 8.55
N TRP A 70 1.32 2.19 7.93
CA TRP A 70 1.80 3.43 7.31
C TRP A 70 0.84 3.91 6.22
N ILE A 71 0.38 3.00 5.36
CA ILE A 71 -0.61 3.30 4.33
C ILE A 71 -1.95 3.72 4.94
N HIS A 72 -2.37 3.01 5.99
CA HIS A 72 -3.63 3.28 6.68
C HIS A 72 -3.70 4.73 7.20
N GLU A 73 -2.59 5.26 7.69
CA GLU A 73 -2.54 6.61 8.23
C GLU A 73 -2.61 7.71 7.15
N LEU A 74 -2.39 7.36 5.89
CA LEU A 74 -2.50 8.32 4.80
C LEU A 74 -3.96 8.56 4.42
N PRO A 75 -4.29 9.77 3.90
CA PRO A 75 -5.69 10.09 3.58
C PRO A 75 -6.27 9.27 2.43
N GLY A 76 -7.60 9.15 2.43
CA GLY A 76 -8.36 8.51 1.36
C GLY A 76 -8.67 7.05 1.61
N GLN A 77 -9.56 6.50 0.79
CA GLN A 77 -9.83 5.06 0.73
C GLN A 77 -8.77 4.41 -0.14
N LYS A 78 -8.25 3.26 0.27
CA LYS A 78 -7.19 2.56 -0.46
C LYS A 78 -7.72 1.25 -1.00
N VAL A 79 -7.42 0.97 -2.25
CA VAL A 79 -7.77 -0.29 -2.92
C VAL A 79 -6.45 -0.97 -3.27
N LEU A 80 -6.21 -2.13 -2.69
CA LEU A 80 -4.92 -2.82 -2.79
C LEU A 80 -5.02 -4.06 -3.65
N LEU A 81 -4.09 -4.18 -4.58
CA LEU A 81 -3.93 -5.35 -5.45
C LEU A 81 -2.62 -6.04 -5.09
N ARG A 82 -2.59 -7.35 -5.24
CA ARG A 82 -1.39 -8.14 -4.95
C ARG A 82 -0.41 -8.06 -6.12
N GLY A 83 0.84 -7.69 -5.83
CA GLY A 83 1.94 -7.79 -6.77
C GLY A 83 2.69 -9.10 -6.62
N ASN A 84 3.60 -9.39 -7.54
CA ASN A 84 4.35 -10.65 -7.52
C ASN A 84 5.36 -10.72 -6.36
N HIS A 85 5.74 -9.60 -5.77
CA HIS A 85 6.63 -9.55 -4.61
C HIS A 85 5.88 -9.47 -3.27
N ASP A 86 4.55 -9.48 -3.27
CA ASP A 86 3.75 -9.42 -2.04
C ASP A 86 3.55 -10.82 -1.45
N LEU A 87 4.63 -11.41 -0.97
CA LEU A 87 4.62 -12.78 -0.42
C LEU A 87 3.86 -12.86 0.92
N TRP A 88 3.68 -11.74 1.60
CA TRP A 88 2.93 -11.62 2.84
C TRP A 88 1.41 -11.78 2.65
N TRP A 89 0.93 -11.62 1.41
CA TRP A 89 -0.51 -11.64 1.10
C TRP A 89 -1.06 -13.03 1.39
N CYS A 90 -1.92 -13.11 2.39
CA CYS A 90 -2.48 -14.36 2.88
C CYS A 90 -3.95 -14.51 2.46
N ARG A 91 -4.76 -15.20 3.25
CA ARG A 91 -6.17 -15.39 2.94
C ARG A 91 -6.90 -14.06 2.82
N ILE A 92 -7.64 -13.88 1.73
CA ILE A 92 -8.33 -12.62 1.44
C ILE A 92 -9.37 -12.30 2.51
N GLN A 93 -10.05 -13.30 3.07
CA GLN A 93 -11.04 -13.05 4.13
C GLN A 93 -10.39 -12.43 5.37
N HIS A 94 -9.18 -12.85 5.70
CA HIS A 94 -8.44 -12.27 6.82
C HIS A 94 -7.99 -10.84 6.52
N LEU A 95 -7.42 -10.61 5.35
CA LEU A 95 -6.97 -9.28 4.95
C LEU A 95 -8.09 -8.25 4.99
N ARG A 96 -9.29 -8.64 4.61
CA ARG A 96 -10.46 -7.76 4.61
C ARG A 96 -10.93 -7.32 5.99
N THR A 97 -10.45 -7.96 7.05
CA THR A 97 -10.79 -7.59 8.43
C THR A 97 -9.83 -6.59 9.05
N LEU A 98 -8.71 -6.29 8.39
CA LEU A 98 -7.63 -5.54 9.02
C LEU A 98 -7.90 -4.04 9.16
N TYR A 99 -8.49 -3.42 8.14
CA TYR A 99 -8.70 -1.97 8.12
C TYR A 99 -10.02 -1.61 7.45
N ASP A 100 -10.66 -0.54 7.92
CA ASP A 100 -11.93 -0.07 7.34
C ASP A 100 -11.73 0.68 6.03
N ASP A 101 -10.59 1.34 5.88
CA ASP A 101 -10.29 2.21 4.75
C ASP A 101 -9.41 1.56 3.69
N MET A 102 -9.09 0.27 3.86
CA MET A 102 -8.23 -0.48 2.94
C MET A 102 -8.98 -1.70 2.43
N HIS A 103 -9.13 -1.75 1.11
CA HIS A 103 -9.94 -2.75 0.42
C HIS A 103 -9.02 -3.65 -0.41
N PHE A 104 -8.82 -4.88 0.05
CA PHE A 104 -7.96 -5.86 -0.62
C PHE A 104 -8.77 -6.59 -1.67
N LEU A 105 -8.33 -6.57 -2.94
CA LEU A 105 -9.01 -7.21 -4.05
C LEU A 105 -8.28 -8.46 -4.50
N GLN A 106 -9.05 -9.54 -4.68
CA GLN A 106 -8.55 -10.80 -5.21
C GLN A 106 -9.73 -11.50 -5.92
N ASN A 107 -9.69 -11.52 -7.25
CA ASN A 107 -10.73 -12.10 -8.09
C ASN A 107 -12.11 -11.46 -7.89
N ASP A 108 -12.14 -10.17 -7.56
CA ASP A 108 -13.38 -9.42 -7.41
C ASP A 108 -13.17 -7.95 -7.81
N CYS A 109 -14.07 -7.08 -7.40
CA CYS A 109 -13.99 -5.67 -7.77
C CYS A 109 -14.37 -4.75 -6.60
N TYR A 110 -13.93 -3.51 -6.69
CA TYR A 110 -14.32 -2.44 -5.78
C TYR A 110 -15.29 -1.52 -6.53
N TYR A 111 -16.47 -1.34 -5.99
CA TYR A 111 -17.54 -0.58 -6.65
C TYR A 111 -17.58 0.87 -6.16
N VAL A 112 -17.59 1.82 -7.10
CA VAL A 112 -17.66 3.26 -6.80
C VAL A 112 -18.95 3.81 -7.42
N GLU A 113 -19.88 4.26 -6.58
CA GLU A 113 -21.19 4.72 -7.03
C GLU A 113 -21.20 6.15 -7.53
N ALA A 114 -20.34 6.98 -7.03
CA ALA A 114 -20.47 8.45 -7.13
C ALA A 114 -19.60 9.10 -8.20
N LEU A 115 -19.27 8.38 -9.23
CA LEU A 115 -18.49 8.97 -10.34
C LEU A 115 -19.32 9.84 -11.25
#